data_02236c8015857af79125911ae821b0c9
#
_entry.id   02236c8015857af79125911ae821b0c9
#
_cell.length_a   1.000
_cell.length_b   1.000
_cell.length_c   1.000
_cell.angle_alpha   90.00
_cell.angle_beta   90.00
_cell.angle_gamma   90.00
#
_symmetry.space_group_name_H-M   'P 1'
#
loop_
_entity.id
_entity.type
_entity.pdbx_description
1 polymer ?
#
loop_
_entity_poly.entity_id
_entity_poly.type
_entity_poly.pdbx_seq_one_letter_code
_entity_poly.pdbx_strand_id
1 'polypeptide(L)'
;MNRSVARAVLVCTLVVPLPLSAVTSQSFQVSATITPGCLIVGGGANYGALTYGSYSALATGTVTAALTGGVTLQCTPGVTLSMSVDGGLHSGTGRNLQLNSGSARVAYQLFRDAAFSQALGVSQSVNVTYSDANNISLPIYGRVQLPGNQPGGTYSDTLQVQLTW
;
A
#
# COMPACT_ATOMS: atom_id res chain seq x y z
N MET A 1 57.46 100.31 -14.16
CA MET A 1 57.72 99.19 -13.25
C MET A 1 56.51 99.01 -12.37
N ASN A 2 55.57 98.14 -12.72
CA ASN A 2 54.42 97.77 -11.87
C ASN A 2 54.16 96.28 -11.97
N ARG A 3 54.41 95.62 -10.86
CA ARG A 3 54.17 94.19 -10.73
C ARG A 3 52.72 93.95 -10.22
N SER A 4 51.88 93.42 -11.06
CA SER A 4 50.55 92.95 -10.66
C SER A 4 50.66 91.57 -10.13
N VAL A 5 50.31 91.40 -8.88
CA VAL A 5 50.22 90.07 -8.23
C VAL A 5 48.80 89.53 -8.40
N ALA A 6 48.62 88.47 -9.21
CA ALA A 6 47.35 87.76 -9.35
C ALA A 6 47.19 86.76 -8.19
N ARG A 7 46.18 86.97 -7.39
CA ARG A 7 45.78 86.00 -6.37
C ARG A 7 44.92 84.95 -7.01
N ALA A 8 45.41 83.70 -7.07
CA ALA A 8 44.61 82.52 -7.44
C ALA A 8 43.77 82.08 -6.24
N VAL A 9 42.49 82.12 -6.37
CA VAL A 9 41.53 81.54 -5.39
C VAL A 9 41.35 80.08 -5.74
N LEU A 10 41.85 79.18 -4.87
CA LEU A 10 41.70 77.77 -4.97
C LEU A 10 40.33 77.39 -4.39
N VAL A 11 39.34 77.12 -5.23
CA VAL A 11 38.01 76.57 -4.82
C VAL A 11 38.15 75.03 -4.60
N CYS A 12 38.20 74.66 -3.33
CA CYS A 12 38.22 73.26 -2.93
C CYS A 12 36.77 72.74 -2.94
N THR A 13 36.39 72.05 -4.01
CA THR A 13 35.08 71.36 -4.07
C THR A 13 35.10 70.11 -3.19
N LEU A 14 34.36 70.12 -2.09
CA LEU A 14 34.08 68.92 -1.25
C LEU A 14 33.20 67.96 -2.05
N VAL A 15 33.79 66.88 -2.52
CA VAL A 15 33.05 65.75 -3.05
C VAL A 15 32.59 64.89 -1.86
N VAL A 16 31.28 64.93 -1.51
CA VAL A 16 30.68 64.10 -0.49
C VAL A 16 30.41 62.71 -1.12
N PRO A 17 31.04 61.67 -0.64
CA PRO A 17 30.72 60.31 -1.14
C PRO A 17 29.31 59.89 -0.69
N LEU A 18 28.39 59.64 -1.64
CA LEU A 18 27.06 59.03 -1.39
C LEU A 18 27.30 57.57 -1.08
N PRO A 19 26.69 57.04 0.02
CA PRO A 19 26.77 55.61 0.28
C PRO A 19 26.00 54.85 -0.80
N LEU A 20 26.70 54.09 -1.61
CA LEU A 20 26.08 53.11 -2.50
C LEU A 20 25.66 51.90 -1.65
N SER A 21 24.35 51.76 -1.38
CA SER A 21 23.80 50.56 -0.80
C SER A 21 23.72 49.48 -1.90
N ALA A 22 24.65 48.54 -1.88
CA ALA A 22 24.59 47.36 -2.75
C ALA A 22 23.69 46.28 -2.10
N VAL A 23 22.54 46.03 -2.70
CA VAL A 23 21.70 44.89 -2.33
C VAL A 23 22.16 43.69 -3.14
N THR A 24 22.72 42.68 -2.48
CA THR A 24 23.06 41.41 -3.11
C THR A 24 21.92 40.40 -2.86
N SER A 25 21.29 39.92 -3.92
CA SER A 25 20.37 38.80 -3.87
C SER A 25 21.07 37.55 -4.39
N GLN A 26 20.94 36.44 -3.65
CA GLN A 26 21.47 35.14 -4.03
C GLN A 26 20.29 34.17 -4.05
N SER A 27 20.23 33.34 -5.07
CA SER A 27 19.23 32.24 -5.15
C SER A 27 19.84 30.94 -4.61
N PHE A 28 19.04 30.18 -3.89
CA PHE A 28 19.36 28.81 -3.52
C PHE A 28 18.27 27.86 -4.03
N GLN A 29 18.66 26.66 -4.41
CA GLN A 29 17.75 25.65 -4.89
C GLN A 29 17.20 24.85 -3.71
N VAL A 30 15.87 24.70 -3.66
CA VAL A 30 15.18 23.77 -2.75
C VAL A 30 14.63 22.65 -3.60
N SER A 31 14.97 21.40 -3.28
CA SER A 31 14.50 20.22 -3.98
C SER A 31 14.10 19.13 -2.99
N ALA A 32 13.09 18.35 -3.34
CA ALA A 32 12.69 17.15 -2.65
C ALA A 32 12.37 16.08 -3.68
N THR A 33 12.69 14.82 -3.36
CA THR A 33 12.29 13.67 -4.16
C THR A 33 11.20 12.91 -3.41
N ILE A 34 10.06 12.69 -4.06
CA ILE A 34 8.96 11.90 -3.52
C ILE A 34 9.00 10.55 -4.23
N THR A 35 9.22 9.48 -3.47
CA THR A 35 9.18 8.11 -3.98
C THR A 35 7.75 7.57 -3.92
N PRO A 36 7.27 6.92 -4.99
CA PRO A 36 5.99 6.23 -4.96
C PRO A 36 5.97 5.12 -3.91
N GLY A 37 4.82 4.89 -3.29
CA GLY A 37 4.67 3.86 -2.27
C GLY A 37 3.23 3.61 -1.90
N CYS A 38 3.01 2.57 -1.09
CA CYS A 38 1.72 2.22 -0.52
C CYS A 38 1.82 2.13 1.00
N LEU A 39 0.71 2.41 1.69
CA LEU A 39 0.60 2.23 3.12
C LEU A 39 -0.73 1.55 3.48
N ILE A 40 -0.75 0.87 4.63
CA ILE A 40 -1.95 0.28 5.21
C ILE A 40 -2.60 1.34 6.11
N VAL A 41 -3.85 1.69 5.83
CA VAL A 41 -4.63 2.62 6.65
C VAL A 41 -5.25 1.86 7.81
N GLY A 42 -5.11 2.40 9.03
CA GLY A 42 -5.64 1.77 10.25
C GLY A 42 -4.68 0.85 10.98
N GLY A 43 -3.46 0.65 10.49
CA GLY A 43 -2.33 0.09 11.26
C GLY A 43 -2.46 -1.36 11.73
N GLY A 44 -3.34 -2.17 11.14
CA GLY A 44 -3.53 -3.57 11.49
C GLY A 44 -2.60 -4.50 10.73
N ALA A 45 -2.02 -5.51 11.41
CA ALA A 45 -1.30 -6.61 10.76
C ALA A 45 -2.26 -7.65 10.14
N ASN A 46 -3.57 -7.48 10.30
CA ASN A 46 -4.59 -8.41 9.83
C ASN A 46 -5.34 -7.81 8.64
N TYR A 47 -5.23 -8.47 7.49
CA TYR A 47 -5.90 -8.07 6.25
C TYR A 47 -7.40 -8.40 6.21
N GLY A 48 -7.97 -8.93 7.28
CA GLY A 48 -9.39 -9.27 7.38
C GLY A 48 -9.64 -10.76 7.63
N ALA A 49 -10.89 -11.16 7.56
CA ALA A 49 -11.32 -12.52 7.75
C ALA A 49 -12.16 -13.02 6.58
N LEU A 50 -12.02 -14.32 6.28
CA LEU A 50 -12.81 -15.01 5.29
C LEU A 50 -13.58 -16.13 6.02
N THR A 51 -14.87 -15.89 6.27
CA THR A 51 -15.70 -16.76 7.11
C THR A 51 -16.75 -17.47 6.27
N TYR A 52 -16.69 -18.79 6.28
CA TYR A 52 -17.65 -19.63 5.54
C TYR A 52 -18.94 -19.89 6.31
N GLY A 53 -19.00 -19.61 7.62
CA GLY A 53 -20.17 -19.86 8.46
C GLY A 53 -20.14 -21.23 9.15
N SER A 54 -21.32 -21.69 9.62
CA SER A 54 -21.48 -22.95 10.35
C SER A 54 -22.40 -23.89 9.59
N TYR A 55 -21.98 -25.14 9.46
CA TYR A 55 -22.70 -26.18 8.72
C TYR A 55 -22.71 -27.48 9.50
N SER A 56 -23.69 -28.33 9.21
CA SER A 56 -23.70 -29.70 9.72
C SER A 56 -22.48 -30.48 9.21
N ALA A 57 -21.94 -31.37 10.05
CA ALA A 57 -20.86 -32.28 9.66
C ALA A 57 -21.24 -33.19 8.47
N LEU A 58 -22.53 -33.37 8.23
CA LEU A 58 -23.09 -34.16 7.11
C LEU A 58 -23.43 -33.28 5.89
N ALA A 59 -23.25 -31.97 5.98
CA ALA A 59 -23.53 -31.06 4.88
C ALA A 59 -22.57 -31.29 3.70
N THR A 60 -23.15 -31.32 2.51
CA THR A 60 -22.44 -31.39 1.24
C THR A 60 -22.74 -30.12 0.43
N GLY A 61 -21.89 -29.77 -0.51
CA GLY A 61 -22.11 -28.64 -1.41
C GLY A 61 -21.05 -27.59 -1.34
N THR A 62 -21.18 -26.60 -2.20
CA THR A 62 -20.24 -25.51 -2.33
C THR A 62 -20.65 -24.32 -1.46
N VAL A 63 -19.72 -23.79 -0.68
CA VAL A 63 -19.89 -22.57 0.11
C VAL A 63 -18.87 -21.54 -0.33
N THR A 64 -19.31 -20.29 -0.38
CA THR A 64 -18.48 -19.16 -0.79
C THR A 64 -18.43 -18.09 0.29
N ALA A 65 -17.35 -17.34 0.31
CA ALA A 65 -17.17 -16.21 1.20
C ALA A 65 -16.34 -15.11 0.49
N ALA A 66 -16.50 -13.88 0.94
CA ALA A 66 -15.65 -12.77 0.55
C ALA A 66 -14.83 -12.31 1.75
N LEU A 67 -13.66 -11.76 1.52
CA LEU A 67 -12.83 -11.14 2.56
C LEU A 67 -13.61 -9.98 3.18
N THR A 68 -13.76 -9.99 4.49
CA THR A 68 -14.46 -8.95 5.27
C THR A 68 -13.55 -8.36 6.34
N GLY A 69 -13.80 -7.12 6.74
CA GLY A 69 -13.00 -6.42 7.75
C GLY A 69 -11.56 -6.16 7.31
N GLY A 70 -11.33 -6.16 6.00
CA GLY A 70 -10.02 -5.94 5.42
C GLY A 70 -9.49 -4.52 5.67
N VAL A 71 -8.18 -4.41 5.71
CA VAL A 71 -7.51 -3.11 5.74
C VAL A 71 -7.67 -2.39 4.42
N THR A 72 -7.78 -1.07 4.48
CA THR A 72 -7.71 -0.20 3.32
C THR A 72 -6.25 0.12 3.03
N LEU A 73 -5.86 0.02 1.76
CA LEU A 73 -4.55 0.48 1.31
C LEU A 73 -4.68 1.85 0.66
N GLN A 74 -3.67 2.68 0.87
CA GLN A 74 -3.48 3.94 0.15
C GLN A 74 -2.14 3.88 -0.59
N CYS A 75 -2.17 4.20 -1.87
CA CYS A 75 -0.97 4.23 -2.71
C CYS A 75 -0.81 5.60 -3.37
N THR A 76 0.41 5.93 -3.75
CA THR A 76 0.66 7.04 -4.67
C THR A 76 -0.10 6.78 -5.98
N PRO A 77 -0.82 7.76 -6.55
CA PRO A 77 -1.52 7.59 -7.81
C PRO A 77 -0.61 7.06 -8.93
N GLY A 78 -1.10 6.08 -9.70
CA GLY A 78 -0.36 5.47 -10.80
C GLY A 78 0.59 4.32 -10.40
N VAL A 79 0.66 3.95 -9.12
CA VAL A 79 1.43 2.78 -8.68
C VAL A 79 0.76 1.50 -9.17
N THR A 80 1.54 0.60 -9.73
CA THR A 80 1.08 -0.76 -10.06
C THR A 80 1.21 -1.63 -8.82
N LEU A 81 0.07 -2.05 -8.26
CA LEU A 81 0.01 -2.90 -7.07
C LEU A 81 -0.18 -4.35 -7.47
N SER A 82 0.63 -5.24 -6.91
CA SER A 82 0.47 -6.69 -7.04
C SER A 82 0.30 -7.33 -5.67
N MET A 83 -0.45 -8.42 -5.62
CA MET A 83 -0.59 -9.24 -4.42
C MET A 83 -0.28 -10.69 -4.71
N SER A 84 0.21 -11.41 -3.72
CA SER A 84 0.25 -12.86 -3.67
C SER A 84 -0.24 -13.34 -2.31
N VAL A 85 -0.82 -14.55 -2.29
CA VAL A 85 -1.32 -15.18 -1.06
C VAL A 85 -0.72 -16.56 -0.99
N ASP A 86 -0.12 -16.89 0.13
CA ASP A 86 0.56 -18.17 0.34
C ASP A 86 -0.41 -19.38 0.42
N GLY A 87 0.13 -20.53 0.80
CA GLY A 87 -0.65 -21.77 0.99
C GLY A 87 -1.33 -21.90 2.34
N GLY A 88 -1.04 -21.01 3.27
CA GLY A 88 -1.52 -21.09 4.65
C GLY A 88 -0.70 -22.03 5.54
N LEU A 89 -1.04 -22.03 6.83
CA LEU A 89 -0.38 -22.89 7.84
C LEU A 89 -0.62 -24.40 7.58
N HIS A 90 -1.70 -24.73 6.90
CA HIS A 90 -2.10 -26.11 6.65
C HIS A 90 -2.02 -26.50 5.18
N SER A 91 -1.07 -25.89 4.45
CA SER A 91 -0.90 -26.17 3.03
C SER A 91 -0.49 -27.64 2.79
N GLY A 92 -0.89 -28.14 1.61
CA GLY A 92 -0.52 -29.45 1.10
C GLY A 92 -0.43 -29.36 -0.41
N THR A 93 -1.24 -30.10 -1.14
CA THR A 93 -1.43 -29.91 -2.59
C THR A 93 -2.16 -28.60 -2.94
N GLY A 94 -2.63 -27.86 -1.93
CA GLY A 94 -3.34 -26.60 -2.00
C GLY A 94 -3.61 -26.07 -0.60
N ARG A 95 -4.54 -25.14 -0.46
CA ARG A 95 -4.95 -24.55 0.81
C ARG A 95 -5.95 -25.44 1.52
N ASN A 96 -5.80 -25.60 2.83
CA ASN A 96 -6.67 -26.41 3.65
C ASN A 96 -7.05 -25.68 4.95
N LEU A 97 -8.33 -25.72 5.28
CA LEU A 97 -8.78 -25.50 6.66
C LEU A 97 -8.46 -26.78 7.45
N GLN A 98 -7.91 -26.65 8.65
CA GLN A 98 -7.67 -27.79 9.53
C GLN A 98 -8.50 -27.68 10.80
N LEU A 99 -9.03 -28.81 11.26
CA LEU A 99 -9.72 -28.91 12.55
C LEU A 99 -8.79 -28.49 13.69
N ASN A 100 -9.19 -27.51 14.49
CA ASN A 100 -8.32 -26.96 15.55
C ASN A 100 -7.95 -27.99 16.63
N SER A 101 -8.80 -28.98 16.85
CA SER A 101 -8.58 -30.07 17.81
C SER A 101 -8.09 -31.38 17.18
N GLY A 102 -7.67 -31.37 15.91
CA GLY A 102 -7.29 -32.59 15.20
C GLY A 102 -6.57 -32.35 13.88
N SER A 103 -6.46 -33.39 13.08
CA SER A 103 -5.75 -33.38 11.80
C SER A 103 -6.67 -33.38 10.58
N ALA A 104 -7.99 -33.44 10.77
CA ALA A 104 -8.94 -33.42 9.67
C ALA A 104 -8.85 -32.12 8.89
N ARG A 105 -8.91 -32.20 7.56
CA ARG A 105 -8.72 -31.05 6.67
C ARG A 105 -9.85 -30.97 5.64
N VAL A 106 -10.17 -29.72 5.28
CA VAL A 106 -11.11 -29.40 4.20
C VAL A 106 -10.40 -28.45 3.24
N ALA A 107 -10.23 -28.89 2.00
CA ALA A 107 -9.59 -28.06 0.97
C ALA A 107 -10.46 -26.88 0.56
N TYR A 108 -9.84 -25.73 0.31
CA TYR A 108 -10.51 -24.56 -0.21
C TYR A 108 -9.68 -23.85 -1.30
N GLN A 109 -10.34 -23.02 -2.06
CA GLN A 109 -9.73 -22.27 -3.14
C GLN A 109 -9.97 -20.78 -2.93
N LEU A 110 -9.02 -19.96 -3.39
CA LEU A 110 -9.18 -18.51 -3.44
C LEU A 110 -9.33 -18.04 -4.88
N PHE A 111 -10.05 -16.93 -5.02
CA PHE A 111 -10.33 -16.27 -6.29
C PHE A 111 -10.16 -14.76 -6.11
N ARG A 112 -9.90 -14.07 -7.21
CA ARG A 112 -9.78 -12.61 -7.24
C ARG A 112 -11.02 -11.92 -7.80
N ASP A 113 -12.10 -12.65 -8.02
CA ASP A 113 -13.38 -12.13 -8.52
C ASP A 113 -14.56 -12.82 -7.85
N ALA A 114 -15.66 -12.08 -7.70
CA ALA A 114 -16.89 -12.58 -7.08
C ALA A 114 -17.62 -13.65 -7.91
N ALA A 115 -17.28 -13.79 -9.20
CA ALA A 115 -17.81 -14.81 -10.08
C ALA A 115 -17.07 -16.16 -9.93
N PHE A 116 -15.98 -16.21 -9.14
CA PHE A 116 -15.13 -17.38 -8.94
C PHE A 116 -14.58 -17.95 -10.26
N SER A 117 -14.29 -17.07 -11.23
CA SER A 117 -13.76 -17.43 -12.54
C SER A 117 -12.24 -17.31 -12.62
N GLN A 118 -11.63 -16.46 -11.77
CA GLN A 118 -10.22 -16.17 -11.76
C GLN A 118 -9.56 -16.69 -10.49
N ALA A 119 -9.05 -17.91 -10.55
CA ALA A 119 -8.39 -18.53 -9.41
C ALA A 119 -7.14 -17.76 -8.97
N LEU A 120 -6.92 -17.66 -7.66
CA LEU A 120 -5.71 -17.12 -7.03
C LEU A 120 -4.86 -18.29 -6.54
N GLY A 121 -3.89 -18.70 -7.34
CA GLY A 121 -2.97 -19.80 -7.03
C GLY A 121 -2.12 -19.52 -5.77
N VAL A 122 -1.53 -20.58 -5.21
CA VAL A 122 -0.62 -20.47 -4.06
C VAL A 122 0.60 -19.67 -4.47
N SER A 123 0.91 -18.59 -3.74
CA SER A 123 2.03 -17.68 -3.99
C SER A 123 2.09 -17.09 -5.41
N GLN A 124 0.99 -17.16 -6.14
CA GLN A 124 0.87 -16.55 -7.46
C GLN A 124 0.73 -15.03 -7.31
N SER A 125 1.63 -14.28 -7.93
CA SER A 125 1.52 -12.82 -8.00
C SER A 125 0.46 -12.43 -9.04
N VAL A 126 -0.46 -11.56 -8.64
CA VAL A 126 -1.53 -11.03 -9.49
C VAL A 126 -1.67 -9.53 -9.28
N ASN A 127 -1.96 -8.79 -10.35
CA ASN A 127 -2.19 -7.36 -10.25
C ASN A 127 -3.51 -7.07 -9.54
N VAL A 128 -3.48 -6.08 -8.65
CA VAL A 128 -4.65 -5.49 -7.99
C VAL A 128 -5.06 -4.25 -8.76
N THR A 129 -6.21 -4.31 -9.40
CA THR A 129 -6.80 -3.15 -10.08
C THR A 129 -7.60 -2.31 -9.09
N TYR A 130 -7.43 -1.00 -9.12
CA TYR A 130 -8.15 -0.06 -8.27
C TYR A 130 -8.49 1.20 -9.07
N SER A 131 -9.57 1.85 -8.72
CA SER A 131 -10.01 3.13 -9.29
C SER A 131 -9.70 4.33 -8.39
N ASP A 132 -9.56 4.09 -7.09
CA ASP A 132 -9.23 5.10 -6.09
C ASP A 132 -7.96 4.67 -5.34
N ALA A 133 -6.88 5.43 -5.53
CA ALA A 133 -5.60 5.17 -4.88
C ALA A 133 -5.63 5.38 -3.36
N ASN A 134 -6.63 6.09 -2.84
CA ASN A 134 -6.79 6.33 -1.40
C ASN A 134 -7.66 5.28 -0.70
N ASN A 135 -8.32 4.39 -1.46
CA ASN A 135 -9.24 3.40 -0.91
C ASN A 135 -9.18 2.09 -1.71
N ILE A 136 -8.09 1.35 -1.52
CA ILE A 136 -7.85 0.09 -2.22
C ILE A 136 -8.20 -1.06 -1.29
N SER A 137 -9.11 -1.93 -1.73
CA SER A 137 -9.47 -3.19 -1.06
C SER A 137 -8.93 -4.38 -1.86
N LEU A 138 -8.47 -5.41 -1.17
CA LEU A 138 -7.99 -6.62 -1.83
C LEU A 138 -9.16 -7.49 -2.30
N PRO A 139 -9.23 -7.85 -3.60
CA PRO A 139 -10.30 -8.67 -4.13
C PRO A 139 -10.02 -10.16 -3.85
N ILE A 140 -10.31 -10.60 -2.62
CA ILE A 140 -10.11 -12.00 -2.20
C ILE A 140 -11.45 -12.63 -1.88
N TYR A 141 -11.76 -13.70 -2.59
CA TYR A 141 -12.96 -14.51 -2.45
C TYR A 141 -12.56 -15.97 -2.21
N GLY A 142 -13.31 -16.68 -1.40
CA GLY A 142 -13.04 -18.06 -1.07
C GLY A 142 -14.17 -18.99 -1.44
N ARG A 143 -13.84 -20.21 -1.84
CA ARG A 143 -14.78 -21.28 -2.11
C ARG A 143 -14.30 -22.57 -1.47
N VAL A 144 -15.19 -23.23 -0.72
CA VAL A 144 -14.97 -24.54 -0.11
C VAL A 144 -16.05 -25.51 -0.58
N GLN A 145 -15.65 -26.76 -0.83
CA GLN A 145 -16.58 -27.85 -1.08
C GLN A 145 -16.71 -28.65 0.21
N LEU A 146 -17.88 -28.65 0.82
CA LEU A 146 -18.18 -29.44 2.02
C LEU A 146 -18.27 -30.92 1.65
N PRO A 147 -17.49 -31.82 2.29
CA PRO A 147 -17.42 -33.24 1.92
C PRO A 147 -18.51 -34.12 2.56
N GLY A 148 -19.25 -33.61 3.57
CA GLY A 148 -20.35 -34.34 4.21
C GLY A 148 -19.98 -35.43 5.21
N ASN A 149 -18.71 -35.55 5.58
CA ASN A 149 -18.21 -36.61 6.47
C ASN A 149 -17.07 -36.17 7.38
N GLN A 150 -16.99 -34.90 7.67
CA GLN A 150 -15.91 -34.34 8.51
C GLN A 150 -16.27 -34.41 9.99
N PRO A 151 -15.30 -34.61 10.90
CA PRO A 151 -15.50 -34.44 12.33
C PRO A 151 -16.06 -33.05 12.65
N GLY A 152 -16.99 -32.97 13.61
CA GLY A 152 -17.52 -31.71 14.10
C GLY A 152 -16.44 -30.89 14.81
N GLY A 153 -16.47 -29.57 14.62
CA GLY A 153 -15.55 -28.64 15.28
C GLY A 153 -15.24 -27.42 14.43
N THR A 154 -14.35 -26.56 14.93
CA THR A 154 -13.90 -25.36 14.22
C THR A 154 -12.71 -25.71 13.34
N TYR A 155 -12.82 -25.34 12.08
CA TYR A 155 -11.75 -25.46 11.08
C TYR A 155 -11.22 -24.08 10.76
N SER A 156 -9.91 -23.92 10.79
CA SER A 156 -9.26 -22.66 10.50
C SER A 156 -7.97 -22.82 9.68
N ASP A 157 -7.55 -21.74 9.05
CA ASP A 157 -6.26 -21.59 8.43
C ASP A 157 -5.82 -20.13 8.59
N THR A 158 -4.52 -19.86 8.46
CA THR A 158 -3.98 -18.50 8.46
C THR A 158 -3.08 -18.34 7.25
N LEU A 159 -3.39 -17.31 6.45
CA LEU A 159 -2.71 -17.00 5.21
C LEU A 159 -1.83 -15.77 5.37
N GLN A 160 -0.72 -15.72 4.65
CA GLN A 160 0.12 -14.55 4.48
C GLN A 160 -0.20 -13.89 3.13
N VAL A 161 -0.46 -12.59 3.17
CA VAL A 161 -0.62 -11.77 1.96
C VAL A 161 0.63 -10.92 1.79
N GLN A 162 1.26 -11.01 0.63
CA GLN A 162 2.39 -10.18 0.25
C GLN A 162 1.94 -9.19 -0.81
N LEU A 163 2.22 -7.92 -0.58
CA LEU A 163 1.97 -6.82 -1.52
C LEU A 163 3.30 -6.31 -2.07
N THR A 164 3.29 -5.96 -3.35
CA THR A 164 4.46 -5.41 -4.07
C THR A 164 3.99 -4.26 -4.97
N TRP A 165 4.77 -3.18 -5.00
CA TRP A 165 4.53 -1.98 -5.80
C TRP A 165 5.83 -1.43 -6.39
#